data_21176d53099499cc066983aa1cee2c38
#
_entry.id   21176d53099499cc066983aa1cee2c38
#
_cell.length_a   1.000
_cell.length_b   1.000
_cell.length_c   1.000
_cell.angle_alpha   90.00
_cell.angle_beta   90.00
_cell.angle_gamma   90.00
#
_symmetry.space_group_name_H-M   'P 1'
#
loop_
_entity.id
_entity.type
_entity.pdbx_description
1 polymer ?
#
loop_
_entity_poly.entity_id
_entity_poly.type
_entity_poly.pdbx_seq_one_letter_code
_entity_poly.pdbx_strand_id
1 'polypeptide(L)'
;MQTDLAGEIIDGFSGEIFPGRKKKRLFGVPTDEIRIETEAEAERIGKPQGRYLTLEWKSILDPTAETENEIKALAAVLADFLPKEGTIFAVGIGNEELTSDSLGAKTVSRLLVGDGENHRLCALSTGVCGKTGFEPLSMIRLAAKQIEPAAILLIDALAAEKIDRIGKAVQVTNAGLCPGSGVGMAKQELSERTLGVPVVALGLPTVIHYPPELSGGKTVFVSPGDVDLLVKRASCLLSLAVDLAVFPELGLEIIREMAF
;
A
#
# COMPACT_ATOMS: atom_id res chain seq x y z
N MET A 1 11.01 -17.18 1.46
CA MET A 1 9.74 -16.55 1.86
C MET A 1 9.47 -15.40 0.89
N GLN A 2 8.37 -15.41 0.16
CA GLN A 2 8.03 -14.36 -0.82
C GLN A 2 6.75 -13.66 -0.36
N THR A 3 6.93 -12.60 0.43
CA THR A 3 5.82 -11.76 0.90
C THR A 3 6.24 -10.30 0.92
N ASP A 4 5.29 -9.40 0.69
CA ASP A 4 5.51 -7.96 0.83
C ASP A 4 5.27 -7.48 2.28
N LEU A 5 4.66 -8.31 3.13
CA LEU A 5 4.36 -7.97 4.51
C LEU A 5 5.56 -8.20 5.44
N ALA A 6 6.08 -7.13 6.04
CA ALA A 6 7.21 -7.20 6.99
C ALA A 6 6.88 -8.08 8.21
N GLY A 7 5.62 -8.06 8.69
CA GLY A 7 5.16 -8.88 9.81
C GLY A 7 5.25 -10.39 9.56
N GLU A 8 4.91 -10.85 8.34
CA GLU A 8 5.01 -12.27 7.99
C GLU A 8 6.46 -12.76 7.98
N ILE A 9 7.39 -11.91 7.49
CA ILE A 9 8.81 -12.25 7.45
C ILE A 9 9.34 -12.44 8.88
N ILE A 10 9.00 -11.51 9.79
CA ILE A 10 9.43 -11.60 11.19
C ILE A 10 8.79 -12.78 11.91
N ASP A 11 7.51 -13.07 11.63
CA ASP A 11 6.83 -14.24 12.19
C ASP A 11 7.47 -15.57 11.74
N GLY A 12 8.19 -15.59 10.61
CA GLY A 12 8.94 -16.73 10.12
C GLY A 12 10.25 -17.00 10.87
N PHE A 13 10.78 -16.02 11.60
CA PHE A 13 11.94 -16.22 12.50
C PHE A 13 11.46 -16.83 13.82
N SER A 14 11.45 -18.16 13.90
CA SER A 14 10.94 -18.90 15.06
C SER A 14 11.65 -18.53 16.36
N GLY A 15 10.91 -17.98 17.31
CA GLY A 15 11.32 -17.85 18.72
C GLY A 15 12.08 -16.57 19.08
N GLU A 16 12.35 -15.67 18.15
CA GLU A 16 13.03 -14.42 18.45
C GLU A 16 12.08 -13.22 18.54
N ILE A 17 12.23 -12.43 19.60
CA ILE A 17 11.57 -11.13 19.71
C ILE A 17 12.35 -10.14 18.86
N PHE A 18 11.73 -9.57 17.83
CA PHE A 18 12.32 -8.47 17.07
C PHE A 18 12.20 -7.16 17.88
N PRO A 19 13.32 -6.54 18.30
CA PRO A 19 13.27 -5.39 19.21
C PRO A 19 12.49 -4.19 18.68
N GLY A 20 12.51 -3.99 17.35
CA GLY A 20 11.78 -2.92 16.64
C GLY A 20 10.30 -3.15 16.46
N ARG A 21 9.73 -4.29 16.95
CA ARG A 21 8.31 -4.63 16.76
C ARG A 21 7.46 -4.20 17.95
N LYS A 22 6.36 -3.49 17.68
CA LYS A 22 5.37 -3.06 18.67
C LYS A 22 3.97 -3.34 18.18
N LYS A 23 3.16 -4.07 18.98
CA LYS A 23 1.74 -4.30 18.73
C LYS A 23 0.90 -3.33 19.56
N LYS A 24 -0.05 -2.67 18.92
CA LYS A 24 -0.98 -1.72 19.55
C LYS A 24 -2.36 -1.81 18.91
N ARG A 25 -3.31 -1.00 19.38
CA ARG A 25 -4.60 -0.81 18.72
C ARG A 25 -4.81 0.67 18.41
N LEU A 26 -5.32 0.95 17.21
CA LEU A 26 -5.75 2.28 16.77
C LEU A 26 -7.24 2.19 16.44
N PHE A 27 -8.07 2.99 17.09
CA PHE A 27 -9.53 2.92 16.96
C PHE A 27 -10.09 1.48 17.12
N GLY A 28 -9.48 0.68 18.00
CA GLY A 28 -9.82 -0.72 18.18
C GLY A 28 -9.23 -1.69 17.14
N VAL A 29 -8.63 -1.20 16.06
CA VAL A 29 -7.99 -2.00 15.02
C VAL A 29 -6.61 -2.47 15.46
N PRO A 30 -6.32 -3.79 15.47
CA PRO A 30 -4.99 -4.30 15.77
C PRO A 30 -3.97 -3.75 14.77
N THR A 31 -2.85 -3.29 15.29
CA THR A 31 -1.79 -2.65 14.49
C THR A 31 -0.44 -3.19 14.93
N ASP A 32 0.35 -3.62 13.97
CA ASP A 32 1.70 -4.15 14.13
C ASP A 32 2.70 -3.17 13.52
N GLU A 33 3.51 -2.52 14.34
CA GLU A 33 4.54 -1.58 13.93
C GLU A 33 5.91 -2.24 14.02
N ILE A 34 6.66 -2.20 12.92
CA ILE A 34 8.01 -2.73 12.80
C ILE A 34 8.92 -1.58 12.35
N ARG A 35 10.05 -1.40 13.02
CA ARG A 35 11.09 -0.45 12.67
C ARG A 35 12.37 -1.22 12.36
N ILE A 36 12.86 -1.06 11.16
CA ILE A 36 14.15 -1.58 10.69
C ILE A 36 15.11 -0.38 10.69
N GLU A 37 16.00 -0.32 11.68
CA GLU A 37 16.82 0.85 11.93
C GLU A 37 18.26 0.70 11.43
N THR A 38 18.76 -0.55 11.34
CA THR A 38 20.13 -0.82 10.95
C THR A 38 20.22 -1.62 9.65
N GLU A 39 21.36 -1.49 8.96
CA GLU A 39 21.64 -2.25 7.74
C GLU A 39 21.67 -3.77 8.01
N ALA A 40 22.21 -4.17 9.15
CA ALA A 40 22.22 -5.59 9.57
C ALA A 40 20.79 -6.15 9.75
N GLU A 41 19.86 -5.36 10.30
CA GLU A 41 18.45 -5.74 10.38
C GLU A 41 17.81 -5.80 8.98
N ALA A 42 18.12 -4.83 8.12
CA ALA A 42 17.61 -4.79 6.74
C ALA A 42 18.06 -6.02 5.93
N GLU A 43 19.33 -6.36 6.01
CA GLU A 43 19.89 -7.59 5.38
C GLU A 43 19.24 -8.85 5.93
N ARG A 44 19.11 -8.96 7.25
CA ARG A 44 18.53 -10.12 7.93
C ARG A 44 17.06 -10.34 7.55
N ILE A 45 16.28 -9.24 7.49
CA ILE A 45 14.84 -9.29 7.19
C ILE A 45 14.59 -9.34 5.68
N GLY A 46 15.55 -8.86 4.87
CA GLY A 46 15.38 -8.70 3.43
C GLY A 46 14.43 -7.58 3.05
N LYS A 47 14.29 -6.57 3.90
CA LYS A 47 13.49 -5.35 3.67
C LYS A 47 14.33 -4.12 3.95
N PRO A 48 14.15 -3.01 3.20
CA PRO A 48 14.87 -1.77 3.46
C PRO A 48 14.64 -1.22 4.86
N GLN A 49 15.59 -0.40 5.32
CA GLN A 49 15.40 0.41 6.53
C GLN A 49 14.16 1.28 6.40
N GLY A 50 13.42 1.40 7.49
CA GLY A 50 12.20 2.17 7.52
C GLY A 50 11.21 1.68 8.57
N ARG A 51 10.07 2.30 8.55
CA ARG A 51 8.95 2.03 9.43
C ARG A 51 7.85 1.34 8.65
N TYR A 52 7.41 0.19 9.14
CA TYR A 52 6.35 -0.62 8.55
C TYR A 52 5.22 -0.73 9.55
N LEU A 53 4.02 -0.34 9.15
CA LEU A 53 2.81 -0.42 9.96
C LEU A 53 1.79 -1.29 9.24
N THR A 54 1.37 -2.39 9.85
CA THR A 54 0.34 -3.26 9.33
C THR A 54 -0.89 -3.18 10.23
N LEU A 55 -2.03 -2.78 9.65
CA LEU A 55 -3.34 -2.81 10.30
C LEU A 55 -4.02 -4.11 9.93
N GLU A 56 -4.59 -4.79 10.93
CA GLU A 56 -5.38 -6.00 10.71
C GLU A 56 -6.87 -5.64 10.65
N TRP A 57 -7.39 -5.52 9.45
CA TRP A 57 -8.79 -5.24 9.19
C TRP A 57 -9.65 -6.50 9.36
N LYS A 58 -10.92 -6.31 9.65
CA LYS A 58 -11.92 -7.36 9.42
C LYS A 58 -11.95 -7.68 7.93
N SER A 59 -12.51 -8.83 7.57
CA SER A 59 -12.59 -9.19 6.15
C SER A 59 -13.30 -8.11 5.34
N ILE A 60 -12.63 -7.53 4.36
CA ILE A 60 -13.22 -6.57 3.43
C ILE A 60 -14.40 -7.21 2.66
N LEU A 61 -14.40 -8.54 2.52
CA LEU A 61 -15.46 -9.29 1.83
C LEU A 61 -16.72 -9.49 2.71
N ASP A 62 -16.63 -9.26 4.02
CA ASP A 62 -17.80 -9.32 4.88
C ASP A 62 -18.70 -8.08 4.65
N PRO A 63 -19.92 -8.26 4.10
CA PRO A 63 -20.81 -7.14 3.83
C PRO A 63 -21.39 -6.51 5.10
N THR A 64 -21.30 -7.18 6.25
CA THR A 64 -21.80 -6.73 7.55
C THR A 64 -20.73 -6.03 8.38
N ALA A 65 -19.48 -6.01 7.92
CA ALA A 65 -18.40 -5.37 8.65
C ALA A 65 -18.58 -3.85 8.65
N GLU A 66 -18.64 -3.28 9.85
CA GLU A 66 -18.51 -1.83 10.03
C GLU A 66 -17.03 -1.47 9.81
N THR A 67 -16.74 -0.71 8.76
CA THR A 67 -15.36 -0.39 8.34
C THR A 67 -14.92 1.02 8.75
N GLU A 68 -15.72 1.73 9.51
CA GLU A 68 -15.42 3.12 9.89
C GLU A 68 -14.17 3.23 10.76
N ASN A 69 -14.00 2.32 11.72
CA ASN A 69 -12.81 2.28 12.57
C ASN A 69 -11.56 1.93 11.79
N GLU A 70 -11.65 1.04 10.82
CA GLU A 70 -10.58 0.68 9.90
C GLU A 70 -10.14 1.86 9.04
N ILE A 71 -11.10 2.61 8.48
CA ILE A 71 -10.82 3.84 7.71
C ILE A 71 -10.15 4.88 8.60
N LYS A 72 -10.69 5.17 9.79
CA LYS A 72 -10.11 6.13 10.74
C LYS A 72 -8.71 5.73 11.20
N ALA A 73 -8.49 4.44 11.47
CA ALA A 73 -7.18 3.93 11.85
C ALA A 73 -6.14 4.10 10.74
N LEU A 74 -6.50 3.76 9.49
CA LEU A 74 -5.61 3.95 8.35
C LEU A 74 -5.36 5.43 8.07
N ALA A 75 -6.38 6.26 8.12
CA ALA A 75 -6.23 7.72 7.96
C ALA A 75 -5.28 8.32 8.99
N ALA A 76 -5.40 7.92 10.26
CA ALA A 76 -4.50 8.36 11.33
C ALA A 76 -3.04 7.90 11.09
N VAL A 77 -2.85 6.68 10.58
CA VAL A 77 -1.52 6.18 10.19
C VAL A 77 -0.97 7.00 9.02
N LEU A 78 -1.74 7.20 7.96
CA LEU A 78 -1.31 7.99 6.80
C LEU A 78 -0.96 9.44 7.19
N ALA A 79 -1.77 10.07 8.05
CA ALA A 79 -1.50 11.42 8.55
C ALA A 79 -0.21 11.53 9.41
N ASP A 80 0.23 10.42 10.02
CA ASP A 80 1.51 10.33 10.75
C ASP A 80 2.72 10.15 9.80
N PHE A 81 2.51 9.61 8.61
CA PHE A 81 3.56 9.41 7.60
C PHE A 81 3.64 10.56 6.58
N LEU A 82 2.53 11.22 6.28
CA LEU A 82 2.45 12.25 5.26
C LEU A 82 2.70 13.65 5.84
N PRO A 83 3.32 14.57 5.08
CA PRO A 83 3.48 15.95 5.52
C PRO A 83 2.12 16.66 5.62
N LYS A 84 1.98 17.55 6.61
CA LYS A 84 0.75 18.32 6.86
C LYS A 84 0.49 19.39 5.81
N GLU A 85 1.53 19.87 5.15
CA GLU A 85 1.49 20.95 4.17
C GLU A 85 2.07 20.51 2.83
N GLY A 86 1.78 21.24 1.78
CA GLY A 86 2.23 20.95 0.42
C GLY A 86 1.42 19.86 -0.26
N THR A 87 1.70 19.60 -1.52
CA THR A 87 0.96 18.65 -2.36
C THR A 87 1.40 17.21 -2.07
N ILE A 88 0.44 16.31 -1.89
CA ILE A 88 0.65 14.87 -1.89
C ILE A 88 0.39 14.36 -3.31
N PHE A 89 1.36 13.64 -3.87
CA PHE A 89 1.21 13.01 -5.17
C PHE A 89 0.92 11.52 -5.00
N ALA A 90 -0.36 11.14 -5.12
CA ALA A 90 -0.80 9.74 -5.04
C ALA A 90 -0.61 9.03 -6.37
N VAL A 91 0.07 7.89 -6.34
CA VAL A 91 0.40 7.11 -7.53
C VAL A 91 -0.10 5.69 -7.39
N GLY A 92 -1.03 5.29 -8.25
CA GLY A 92 -1.50 3.92 -8.37
C GLY A 92 -0.55 3.09 -9.25
N ILE A 93 0.01 2.04 -8.65
CA ILE A 93 0.89 1.08 -9.33
C ILE A 93 0.08 -0.14 -9.76
N GLY A 94 0.57 -0.86 -10.75
CA GLY A 94 0.00 -2.13 -11.19
C GLY A 94 -0.74 -2.05 -12.52
N ASN A 95 -1.23 -3.20 -12.97
CA ASN A 95 -1.95 -3.36 -14.24
C ASN A 95 -3.47 -3.32 -13.99
N GLU A 96 -4.12 -2.26 -14.43
CA GLU A 96 -5.57 -2.07 -14.23
C GLU A 96 -6.44 -3.13 -14.94
N GLU A 97 -5.91 -3.79 -15.98
CA GLU A 97 -6.62 -4.88 -16.68
C GLU A 97 -6.50 -6.22 -15.98
N LEU A 98 -5.50 -6.39 -15.09
CA LEU A 98 -5.36 -7.57 -14.27
C LEU A 98 -5.98 -7.30 -12.89
N THR A 99 -7.15 -7.86 -12.63
CA THR A 99 -7.95 -7.55 -11.45
C THR A 99 -7.15 -7.58 -10.15
N SER A 100 -6.37 -8.63 -9.92
CA SER A 100 -5.54 -8.77 -8.73
C SER A 100 -4.42 -7.74 -8.60
N ASP A 101 -4.05 -7.06 -9.68
CA ASP A 101 -2.99 -6.04 -9.75
C ASP A 101 -3.55 -4.62 -9.95
N SER A 102 -4.89 -4.47 -10.01
CA SER A 102 -5.54 -3.19 -10.33
C SER A 102 -5.85 -2.32 -9.11
N LEU A 103 -5.46 -2.74 -7.89
CA LEU A 103 -5.79 -2.05 -6.64
C LEU A 103 -5.33 -0.58 -6.64
N GLY A 104 -4.07 -0.34 -7.00
CA GLY A 104 -3.50 1.00 -7.03
C GLY A 104 -4.25 1.93 -7.98
N ALA A 105 -4.42 1.50 -9.24
CA ALA A 105 -5.13 2.27 -10.26
C ALA A 105 -6.57 2.60 -9.84
N LYS A 106 -7.32 1.60 -9.32
CA LYS A 106 -8.70 1.78 -8.86
C LYS A 106 -8.79 2.65 -7.61
N THR A 107 -7.78 2.66 -6.75
CA THR A 107 -7.78 3.53 -5.57
C THR A 107 -7.57 4.99 -5.98
N VAL A 108 -6.56 5.28 -6.80
CA VAL A 108 -6.28 6.67 -7.22
C VAL A 108 -7.39 7.27 -8.07
N SER A 109 -8.11 6.46 -8.84
CA SER A 109 -9.28 6.94 -9.63
C SER A 109 -10.47 7.39 -8.79
N ARG A 110 -10.47 7.13 -7.47
CA ARG A 110 -11.53 7.48 -6.51
C ARG A 110 -11.16 8.63 -5.59
N LEU A 111 -9.90 9.09 -5.63
CA LEU A 111 -9.43 10.15 -4.73
C LEU A 111 -10.06 11.49 -5.07
N LEU A 112 -10.29 12.29 -4.04
CA LEU A 112 -10.75 13.68 -4.17
C LEU A 112 -9.59 14.56 -4.61
N VAL A 113 -9.42 14.69 -5.91
CA VAL A 113 -8.41 15.58 -6.50
C VAL A 113 -9.09 16.91 -6.86
N GLY A 114 -8.41 18.02 -6.53
CA GLY A 114 -8.93 19.36 -6.86
C GLY A 114 -8.45 19.81 -8.24
N ASP A 115 -9.18 20.79 -8.81
CA ASP A 115 -8.88 21.43 -10.12
C ASP A 115 -8.40 22.89 -9.97
N GLY A 116 -8.07 23.35 -8.78
CA GLY A 116 -7.65 24.72 -8.47
C GLY A 116 -6.14 24.92 -8.34
N GLU A 117 -5.72 26.15 -8.06
CA GLU A 117 -4.28 26.52 -7.90
C GLU A 117 -3.62 25.94 -6.65
N ASN A 118 -4.40 25.47 -5.66
CA ASN A 118 -3.92 24.89 -4.41
C ASN A 118 -4.27 23.40 -4.32
N HIS A 119 -3.59 22.58 -5.12
CA HIS A 119 -3.77 21.13 -5.09
C HIS A 119 -3.13 20.51 -3.85
N ARG A 120 -3.93 20.10 -2.87
CA ARG A 120 -3.43 19.32 -1.74
C ARG A 120 -3.16 17.85 -2.13
N LEU A 121 -3.90 17.33 -3.13
CA LEU A 121 -3.80 15.97 -3.62
C LEU A 121 -3.80 15.95 -5.16
N CYS A 122 -2.80 15.33 -5.75
CA CYS A 122 -2.74 14.98 -7.18
C CYS A 122 -2.71 13.46 -7.31
N ALA A 123 -3.26 12.91 -8.40
CA ALA A 123 -3.32 11.47 -8.59
C ALA A 123 -2.91 11.05 -10.01
N LEU A 124 -2.22 9.91 -10.11
CA LEU A 124 -1.78 9.30 -11.37
C LEU A 124 -1.83 7.76 -11.26
N SER A 125 -2.35 7.09 -12.30
CA SER A 125 -2.12 5.65 -12.51
C SER A 125 -1.01 5.47 -13.55
N THR A 126 0.05 4.72 -13.20
CA THR A 126 1.20 4.53 -14.11
C THR A 126 0.99 3.39 -15.11
N GLY A 127 0.11 2.44 -14.77
CA GLY A 127 0.06 1.17 -15.48
C GLY A 127 1.36 0.39 -15.34
N VAL A 128 1.61 -0.52 -16.27
CA VAL A 128 2.80 -1.36 -16.32
C VAL A 128 3.58 -1.14 -17.62
N CYS A 129 4.91 -1.27 -17.56
CA CYS A 129 5.80 -1.03 -18.70
C CYS A 129 5.39 -1.82 -19.95
N GLY A 130 4.95 -3.06 -19.81
CA GLY A 130 4.50 -3.92 -20.92
C GLY A 130 3.29 -3.37 -21.72
N LYS A 131 2.54 -2.41 -21.14
CA LYS A 131 1.40 -1.73 -21.79
C LYS A 131 1.73 -0.32 -22.25
N THR A 132 2.42 0.43 -21.41
CA THR A 132 2.68 1.86 -21.65
C THR A 132 3.99 2.12 -22.40
N GLY A 133 4.92 1.16 -22.39
CA GLY A 133 6.28 1.33 -22.88
C GLY A 133 7.17 2.18 -21.96
N PHE A 134 6.64 2.65 -20.83
CA PHE A 134 7.38 3.46 -19.86
C PHE A 134 7.51 2.72 -18.52
N GLU A 135 8.69 2.81 -17.93
CA GLU A 135 8.89 2.36 -16.56
C GLU A 135 8.16 3.31 -15.57
N PRO A 136 7.44 2.79 -14.56
CA PRO A 136 6.73 3.60 -13.57
C PRO A 136 7.61 4.67 -12.94
N LEU A 137 8.87 4.35 -12.58
CA LEU A 137 9.82 5.31 -12.03
C LEU A 137 10.00 6.54 -12.93
N SER A 138 10.11 6.34 -14.25
CA SER A 138 10.31 7.43 -15.21
C SER A 138 9.07 8.33 -15.30
N MET A 139 7.88 7.74 -15.32
CA MET A 139 6.62 8.49 -15.32
C MET A 139 6.45 9.31 -14.05
N ILE A 140 6.70 8.69 -12.88
CA ILE A 140 6.58 9.35 -11.58
C ILE A 140 7.56 10.52 -11.48
N ARG A 141 8.83 10.34 -11.92
CA ARG A 141 9.83 11.40 -11.91
C ARG A 141 9.42 12.60 -12.79
N LEU A 142 8.89 12.35 -13.97
CA LEU A 142 8.42 13.41 -14.87
C LEU A 142 7.27 14.19 -14.25
N ALA A 143 6.27 13.49 -13.70
CA ALA A 143 5.14 14.13 -13.06
C ALA A 143 5.56 14.87 -11.76
N ALA A 144 6.38 14.25 -10.93
CA ALA A 144 6.88 14.86 -9.69
C ALA A 144 7.69 16.14 -9.94
N LYS A 145 8.45 16.20 -11.04
CA LYS A 145 9.18 17.42 -11.45
C LYS A 145 8.24 18.58 -11.78
N GLN A 146 7.04 18.31 -12.29
CA GLN A 146 6.04 19.33 -12.60
C GLN A 146 5.19 19.70 -11.39
N ILE A 147 4.87 18.73 -10.52
CA ILE A 147 3.99 18.89 -9.36
C ILE A 147 4.76 19.49 -8.18
N GLU A 148 6.05 19.18 -8.06
CA GLU A 148 6.92 19.51 -6.91
C GLU A 148 6.28 19.06 -5.56
N PRO A 149 5.91 17.76 -5.43
CA PRO A 149 5.14 17.30 -4.29
C PRO A 149 5.98 17.31 -3.01
N ALA A 150 5.31 17.56 -1.88
CA ALA A 150 5.91 17.42 -0.54
C ALA A 150 6.15 15.94 -0.16
N ALA A 151 5.35 15.03 -0.71
CA ALA A 151 5.56 13.58 -0.62
C ALA A 151 4.84 12.85 -1.75
N ILE A 152 5.32 11.64 -2.06
CA ILE A 152 4.65 10.71 -2.99
C ILE A 152 4.03 9.58 -2.17
N LEU A 153 2.73 9.33 -2.38
CA LEU A 153 2.00 8.19 -1.84
C LEU A 153 1.84 7.12 -2.92
N LEU A 154 2.60 6.04 -2.83
CA LEU A 154 2.50 4.90 -3.74
C LEU A 154 1.41 3.93 -3.24
N ILE A 155 0.52 3.49 -4.11
CA ILE A 155 -0.55 2.54 -3.78
C ILE A 155 -0.43 1.33 -4.69
N ASP A 156 -0.30 0.14 -4.10
CA ASP A 156 -0.02 -1.10 -4.84
C ASP A 156 -0.77 -2.31 -4.27
N ALA A 157 -0.96 -3.32 -5.10
CA ALA A 157 -1.41 -4.64 -4.69
C ALA A 157 -0.23 -5.45 -4.17
N LEU A 158 -0.35 -6.02 -2.98
CA LEU A 158 0.71 -6.80 -2.34
C LEU A 158 0.51 -8.30 -2.53
N ALA A 159 1.60 -9.04 -2.37
CA ALA A 159 1.58 -10.48 -2.21
C ALA A 159 1.80 -10.85 -0.73
N ALA A 160 1.01 -11.78 -0.21
CA ALA A 160 1.19 -12.37 1.11
C ALA A 160 1.66 -13.83 1.00
N GLU A 161 2.17 -14.38 2.08
CA GLU A 161 2.45 -15.81 2.20
C GLU A 161 1.23 -16.57 2.71
N LYS A 162 0.47 -15.97 3.62
CA LYS A 162 -0.68 -16.60 4.26
C LYS A 162 -1.99 -16.12 3.66
N ILE A 163 -2.90 -17.06 3.38
CA ILE A 163 -4.20 -16.78 2.77
C ILE A 163 -5.10 -15.89 3.66
N ASP A 164 -4.96 -15.98 4.98
CA ASP A 164 -5.72 -15.18 5.94
C ASP A 164 -5.32 -13.70 5.97
N ARG A 165 -4.26 -13.32 5.26
CA ARG A 165 -3.83 -11.93 5.06
C ARG A 165 -4.53 -11.22 3.91
N ILE A 166 -5.06 -11.99 2.95
CA ILE A 166 -5.76 -11.43 1.79
C ILE A 166 -6.98 -10.62 2.27
N GLY A 167 -7.06 -9.36 1.84
CA GLY A 167 -8.17 -8.48 2.18
C GLY A 167 -8.28 -8.10 3.65
N LYS A 168 -7.24 -8.37 4.46
CA LYS A 168 -7.23 -8.06 5.90
C LYS A 168 -6.01 -7.28 6.35
N ALA A 169 -4.84 -7.51 5.74
CA ALA A 169 -3.63 -6.82 6.13
C ALA A 169 -3.41 -5.57 5.27
N VAL A 170 -3.49 -4.38 5.85
CA VAL A 170 -3.15 -3.12 5.16
C VAL A 170 -1.82 -2.63 5.69
N GLN A 171 -0.81 -2.53 4.82
CA GLN A 171 0.52 -2.09 5.21
C GLN A 171 0.82 -0.70 4.69
N VAL A 172 1.37 0.15 5.58
CA VAL A 172 1.92 1.47 5.27
C VAL A 172 3.41 1.47 5.63
N THR A 173 4.26 2.01 4.76
CA THR A 173 5.70 2.13 5.03
C THR A 173 6.30 3.36 4.37
N ASN A 174 7.37 3.91 4.96
CA ASN A 174 8.22 4.94 4.36
C ASN A 174 9.50 4.38 3.72
N ALA A 175 9.65 3.07 3.69
CA ALA A 175 10.81 2.43 3.04
C ALA A 175 10.71 2.40 1.51
N GLY A 176 9.59 2.86 0.94
CA GLY A 176 9.30 2.71 -0.48
C GLY A 176 8.82 1.30 -0.85
N LEU A 177 8.79 1.01 -2.13
CA LEU A 177 8.44 -0.32 -2.66
C LEU A 177 9.24 -0.66 -3.93
N CYS A 178 9.35 -1.96 -4.20
CA CYS A 178 9.83 -2.48 -5.48
C CYS A 178 8.64 -3.17 -6.17
N PRO A 179 8.03 -2.57 -7.20
CA PRO A 179 6.90 -3.17 -7.87
C PRO A 179 7.21 -4.58 -8.36
N GLY A 180 6.35 -5.54 -8.08
CA GLY A 180 6.54 -6.94 -8.46
C GLY A 180 7.56 -7.72 -7.63
N SER A 181 8.10 -7.18 -6.53
CA SER A 181 9.01 -7.91 -5.64
C SER A 181 8.38 -9.16 -5.05
N GLY A 182 7.16 -9.05 -4.56
CA GLY A 182 6.39 -10.17 -4.04
C GLY A 182 6.07 -11.25 -5.07
N VAL A 183 6.16 -10.93 -6.37
CA VAL A 183 5.94 -11.85 -7.48
C VAL A 183 7.23 -12.27 -8.21
N GLY A 184 8.41 -12.02 -7.61
CA GLY A 184 9.70 -12.42 -8.17
C GLY A 184 10.11 -11.67 -9.43
N MET A 185 9.43 -10.58 -9.78
CA MET A 185 9.71 -9.72 -10.93
C MET A 185 10.13 -8.33 -10.46
N ALA A 186 11.08 -8.27 -9.52
CA ALA A 186 11.55 -7.00 -8.97
C ALA A 186 11.96 -6.04 -10.08
N LYS A 187 11.30 -4.88 -10.10
CA LYS A 187 11.60 -3.75 -10.99
C LYS A 187 12.42 -2.72 -10.24
N GLN A 188 12.53 -1.53 -10.82
CA GLN A 188 13.25 -0.45 -10.16
C GLN A 188 12.55 -0.04 -8.86
N GLU A 189 13.35 0.16 -7.82
CA GLU A 189 12.91 0.65 -6.53
C GLU A 189 12.26 2.04 -6.65
N LEU A 190 11.11 2.21 -6.00
CA LEU A 190 10.41 3.46 -5.83
C LEU A 190 10.55 3.89 -4.36
N SER A 191 11.52 4.74 -4.06
CA SER A 191 11.83 5.21 -2.72
C SER A 191 12.27 6.67 -2.75
N GLU A 192 12.41 7.29 -1.59
CA GLU A 192 12.96 8.65 -1.47
C GLU A 192 14.32 8.76 -2.18
N ARG A 193 15.18 7.74 -2.05
CA ARG A 193 16.48 7.70 -2.72
C ARG A 193 16.38 7.80 -4.24
N THR A 194 15.37 7.18 -4.85
CA THR A 194 15.21 7.15 -6.31
C THR A 194 14.35 8.27 -6.85
N LEU A 195 13.44 8.82 -6.05
CA LEU A 195 12.48 9.85 -6.45
C LEU A 195 12.86 11.26 -5.97
N GLY A 196 13.75 11.38 -4.97
CA GLY A 196 14.27 12.65 -4.46
C GLY A 196 13.31 13.42 -3.55
N VAL A 197 12.17 12.80 -3.19
CA VAL A 197 11.17 13.33 -2.27
C VAL A 197 10.71 12.23 -1.31
N PRO A 198 10.19 12.55 -0.12
CA PRO A 198 9.65 11.56 0.80
C PRO A 198 8.64 10.64 0.12
N VAL A 199 8.74 9.34 0.36
CA VAL A 199 7.86 8.32 -0.21
C VAL A 199 7.16 7.56 0.89
N VAL A 200 5.86 7.40 0.75
CA VAL A 200 5.03 6.53 1.57
C VAL A 200 4.40 5.49 0.65
N ALA A 201 4.49 4.22 1.00
CA ALA A 201 3.82 3.15 0.27
C ALA A 201 2.67 2.58 1.10
N LEU A 202 1.53 2.41 0.46
CA LEU A 202 0.31 1.83 0.99
C LEU A 202 -0.07 0.62 0.13
N GLY A 203 -0.36 -0.50 0.75
CA GLY A 203 -0.80 -1.67 0.00
C GLY A 203 -1.59 -2.67 0.81
N LEU A 204 -2.26 -3.57 0.08
CA LEU A 204 -3.07 -4.63 0.63
C LEU A 204 -2.89 -5.89 -0.22
N PRO A 205 -2.70 -7.09 0.39
CA PRO A 205 -2.57 -8.34 -0.33
C PRO A 205 -3.84 -8.73 -1.10
N THR A 206 -3.66 -8.98 -2.38
CA THR A 206 -4.67 -9.49 -3.31
C THR A 206 -4.35 -10.89 -3.80
N VAL A 207 -3.09 -11.32 -3.62
CA VAL A 207 -2.60 -12.64 -4.01
C VAL A 207 -1.75 -13.26 -2.91
N ILE A 208 -1.65 -14.59 -2.93
CA ILE A 208 -0.65 -15.34 -2.17
C ILE A 208 0.37 -15.98 -3.12
N HIS A 209 1.57 -16.14 -2.62
CA HIS A 209 2.58 -16.96 -3.26
C HIS A 209 2.26 -18.44 -3.02
N TYR A 210 2.06 -19.19 -4.10
CA TYR A 210 1.87 -20.65 -4.01
C TYR A 210 3.24 -21.35 -3.98
N PRO A 211 3.48 -22.25 -3.01
CA PRO A 211 4.79 -22.86 -2.83
C PRO A 211 5.31 -23.56 -4.09
N PRO A 212 6.57 -23.32 -4.52
CA PRO A 212 7.18 -23.94 -5.69
C PRO A 212 7.16 -25.48 -5.63
N GLU A 213 7.26 -26.05 -4.44
CA GLU A 213 7.24 -27.48 -4.19
C GLU A 213 5.91 -28.12 -4.64
N LEU A 214 4.82 -27.36 -4.54
CA LEU A 214 3.48 -27.80 -4.92
C LEU A 214 3.12 -27.45 -6.37
N SER A 215 3.89 -26.57 -7.01
CA SER A 215 3.66 -26.09 -8.38
C SER A 215 4.64 -26.66 -9.42
N GLY A 216 5.38 -27.72 -9.07
CA GLY A 216 6.39 -28.31 -9.95
C GLY A 216 7.59 -27.38 -10.22
N GLY A 217 7.99 -26.58 -9.24
CA GLY A 217 9.12 -25.65 -9.33
C GLY A 217 8.80 -24.32 -10.01
N LYS A 218 7.53 -24.07 -10.36
CA LYS A 218 7.10 -22.81 -10.98
C LYS A 218 6.66 -21.80 -9.92
N THR A 219 6.98 -20.54 -10.11
CA THR A 219 6.41 -19.44 -9.33
C THR A 219 4.95 -19.23 -9.77
N VAL A 220 4.00 -19.45 -8.87
CA VAL A 220 2.57 -19.30 -9.12
C VAL A 220 1.98 -18.39 -8.04
N PHE A 221 1.10 -17.47 -8.46
CA PHE A 221 0.33 -16.61 -7.56
C PHE A 221 -1.14 -16.98 -7.68
N VAL A 222 -1.80 -17.01 -6.53
CA VAL A 222 -3.21 -17.38 -6.43
C VAL A 222 -3.98 -16.22 -5.80
N SER A 223 -5.04 -15.80 -6.45
CA SER A 223 -6.03 -14.85 -5.92
C SER A 223 -7.31 -15.59 -5.52
N PRO A 224 -8.10 -15.05 -4.58
CA PRO A 224 -9.43 -15.59 -4.30
C PRO A 224 -10.34 -15.48 -5.51
N GLY A 225 -11.36 -16.35 -5.58
CA GLY A 225 -12.32 -16.37 -6.70
C GLY A 225 -13.16 -15.09 -6.81
N ASP A 226 -13.28 -14.33 -5.72
CA ASP A 226 -13.99 -13.07 -5.60
C ASP A 226 -13.04 -11.85 -5.54
N VAL A 227 -11.86 -11.97 -6.16
CA VAL A 227 -10.82 -10.91 -6.18
C VAL A 227 -11.33 -9.59 -6.77
N ASP A 228 -12.28 -9.61 -7.69
CA ASP A 228 -12.92 -8.43 -8.26
C ASP A 228 -13.72 -7.65 -7.20
N LEU A 229 -14.48 -8.35 -6.36
CA LEU A 229 -15.20 -7.75 -5.24
C LEU A 229 -14.22 -7.26 -4.17
N LEU A 230 -13.18 -8.05 -3.87
CA LEU A 230 -12.11 -7.68 -2.97
C LEU A 230 -11.49 -6.33 -3.37
N VAL A 231 -11.00 -6.24 -4.61
CA VAL A 231 -10.31 -5.04 -5.11
C VAL A 231 -11.26 -3.84 -5.21
N LYS A 232 -12.52 -4.06 -5.62
CA LYS A 232 -13.54 -3.00 -5.66
C LYS A 232 -13.77 -2.40 -4.27
N ARG A 233 -13.95 -3.22 -3.24
CA ARG A 233 -14.17 -2.78 -1.86
C ARG A 233 -12.91 -2.18 -1.25
N ALA A 234 -11.76 -2.84 -1.42
CA ALA A 234 -10.49 -2.35 -0.93
C ALA A 234 -10.16 -0.97 -1.50
N SER A 235 -10.28 -0.77 -2.82
CA SER A 235 -10.01 0.53 -3.44
C SER A 235 -10.91 1.65 -2.91
N CYS A 236 -12.18 1.35 -2.62
CA CYS A 236 -13.10 2.30 -2.00
C CYS A 236 -12.66 2.66 -0.57
N LEU A 237 -12.35 1.66 0.29
CA LEU A 237 -11.97 1.91 1.67
C LEU A 237 -10.61 2.62 1.78
N LEU A 238 -9.66 2.26 0.92
CA LEU A 238 -8.35 2.90 0.87
C LEU A 238 -8.45 4.35 0.39
N SER A 239 -9.27 4.65 -0.62
CA SER A 239 -9.46 6.04 -1.07
C SER A 239 -10.09 6.90 0.02
N LEU A 240 -11.14 6.43 0.70
CA LEU A 240 -11.75 7.15 1.82
C LEU A 240 -10.75 7.44 2.95
N ALA A 241 -9.85 6.51 3.24
CA ALA A 241 -8.82 6.71 4.27
C ALA A 241 -7.74 7.70 3.82
N VAL A 242 -7.33 7.68 2.55
CA VAL A 242 -6.39 8.66 1.98
C VAL A 242 -7.01 10.05 2.00
N ASP A 243 -8.24 10.20 1.53
CA ASP A 243 -8.95 11.49 1.51
C ASP A 243 -9.14 12.03 2.93
N LEU A 244 -9.51 11.18 3.90
CA LEU A 244 -9.62 11.59 5.30
C LEU A 244 -8.28 11.99 5.93
N ALA A 245 -7.18 11.37 5.51
CA ALA A 245 -5.83 11.75 5.98
C ALA A 245 -5.37 13.09 5.40
N VAL A 246 -5.75 13.38 4.15
CA VAL A 246 -5.34 14.60 3.42
C VAL A 246 -6.27 15.78 3.71
N PHE A 247 -7.57 15.51 3.90
CA PHE A 247 -8.64 16.50 4.14
C PHE A 247 -9.40 16.22 5.44
N PRO A 248 -8.72 16.19 6.61
CA PRO A 248 -9.36 15.81 7.88
C PRO A 248 -10.50 16.76 8.29
N GLU A 249 -10.48 17.99 7.80
CA GLU A 249 -11.52 19.01 8.06
C GLU A 249 -12.88 18.68 7.44
N LEU A 250 -12.91 17.89 6.37
CA LEU A 250 -14.18 17.49 5.73
C LEU A 250 -14.92 16.44 6.57
N GLY A 251 -14.19 15.59 7.29
CA GLY A 251 -14.77 14.46 8.01
C GLY A 251 -15.25 13.35 7.08
N LEU A 252 -15.39 12.14 7.64
CA LEU A 252 -15.65 10.92 6.84
C LEU A 252 -17.01 10.91 6.16
N GLU A 253 -18.03 11.53 6.76
CA GLU A 253 -19.40 11.59 6.17
C GLU A 253 -19.42 12.40 4.87
N ILE A 254 -18.83 13.59 4.90
CA ILE A 254 -18.75 14.46 3.70
C ILE A 254 -17.90 13.79 2.61
N ILE A 255 -16.75 13.19 3.00
CA ILE A 255 -15.89 12.49 2.04
C ILE A 255 -16.65 11.34 1.37
N ARG A 256 -17.47 10.59 2.10
CA ARG A 256 -18.32 9.53 1.53
C ARG A 256 -19.34 10.08 0.53
N GLU A 257 -19.99 11.20 0.83
CA GLU A 257 -20.94 11.84 -0.07
C GLU A 257 -20.30 12.35 -1.36
N MET A 258 -19.04 12.82 -1.28
CA MET A 258 -18.30 13.29 -2.46
C MET A 258 -17.72 12.15 -3.32
N ALA A 259 -17.46 10.99 -2.72
CA ALA A 259 -16.82 9.86 -3.40
C ALA A 259 -17.79 8.96 -4.19
N PHE A 260 -19.13 9.18 -4.10
CA PHE A 260 -20.18 8.35 -4.75
C PHE A 260 -21.20 9.14 -5.53
#